data_72ef74cbdc5c849ed5fd070f54334f94
#
_entry.id   72ef74cbdc5c849ed5fd070f54334f94
#
_cell.length_a   1.000
_cell.length_b   1.000
_cell.length_c   1.000
_cell.angle_alpha   90.00
_cell.angle_beta   90.00
_cell.angle_gamma   90.00
#
_symmetry.space_group_name_H-M   'P 1'
#
loop_
_entity.id
_entity.type
_entity.pdbx_description
1 polymer ?
#
loop_
_entity_poly.entity_id
_entity_poly.type
_entity_poly.pdbx_seq_one_letter_code
_entity_poly.pdbx_strand_id
1 'polypeptide(L)'
;ENIHILLRINLGGYNLESFNIYKDIAERTQGDIYVGVVGPVRTGKSTFIKKFMDLMVIPKIDNSFKKERAKDELPQSGSGKSIHTTEPKFVPNEAIEISLNDEIKFKVRMVDCVGYIVKGALGYLEGENSKMVHTPWYDYEIPFEDAAEIGTRKVIQDHSTIGLVITTDGSITGIKR
;
A
#
# COMPACT_ATOMS: atom_id res chain seq x y z
N GLU A 1 6.63 -9.51 16.89
CA GLU A 1 5.36 -9.03 16.30
C GLU A 1 5.06 -9.88 15.08
N ASN A 2 3.96 -10.62 15.13
CA ASN A 2 3.51 -11.43 14.00
C ASN A 2 2.71 -10.54 13.04
N ILE A 3 3.26 -10.29 11.86
CA ILE A 3 2.53 -9.61 10.78
C ILE A 3 1.76 -10.68 10.02
N HIS A 4 0.43 -10.62 10.07
CA HIS A 4 -0.43 -11.46 9.24
C HIS A 4 -0.66 -10.76 7.91
N ILE A 5 -0.26 -11.41 6.83
CA ILE A 5 -0.44 -10.93 5.47
C ILE A 5 -1.60 -11.71 4.85
N LEU A 6 -2.69 -11.02 4.52
CA LEU A 6 -3.80 -11.58 3.77
C LEU A 6 -3.75 -11.06 2.33
N LEU A 7 -3.42 -11.94 1.40
CA LEU A 7 -3.46 -11.63 -0.02
C LEU A 7 -4.89 -11.85 -0.54
N ARG A 8 -5.61 -10.78 -0.85
CA ARG A 8 -6.92 -10.88 -1.52
C ARG A 8 -6.75 -10.49 -2.98
N ILE A 9 -6.89 -11.48 -3.85
CA ILE A 9 -6.93 -11.29 -5.29
C ILE A 9 -8.40 -11.15 -5.69
N ASN A 10 -8.78 -10.02 -6.27
CA ASN A 10 -10.14 -9.83 -6.77
C ASN A 10 -10.28 -10.53 -8.13
N LEU A 11 -10.59 -11.82 -8.09
CA LEU A 11 -10.86 -12.64 -9.25
C LEU A 11 -12.36 -12.62 -9.51
N GLY A 12 -12.84 -11.72 -10.35
CA GLY A 12 -14.25 -11.70 -10.74
C GLY A 12 -14.72 -13.08 -11.23
N GLY A 13 -15.35 -13.86 -10.35
CA GLY A 13 -16.29 -14.94 -10.64
C GLY A 13 -15.85 -16.13 -11.50
N TYR A 14 -14.57 -16.43 -11.68
CA TYR A 14 -14.11 -17.54 -12.50
C TYR A 14 -13.71 -18.80 -11.73
N ASN A 15 -14.04 -19.96 -12.30
CA ASN A 15 -13.78 -21.29 -11.76
C ASN A 15 -12.26 -21.59 -11.69
N LEU A 16 -11.78 -22.12 -10.56
CA LEU A 16 -10.37 -22.28 -10.21
C LEU A 16 -9.66 -23.49 -10.85
N GLU A 17 -10.25 -24.15 -11.83
CA GLU A 17 -9.60 -25.30 -12.47
C GLU A 17 -8.55 -24.86 -13.49
N SER A 18 -7.29 -25.06 -13.16
CA SER A 18 -6.08 -24.87 -13.98
C SER A 18 -5.67 -23.43 -14.33
N PHE A 19 -6.00 -22.48 -13.49
CA PHE A 19 -5.73 -21.07 -13.78
C PHE A 19 -4.30 -20.68 -13.40
N ASN A 20 -3.49 -20.25 -14.37
CA ASN A 20 -2.20 -19.64 -14.09
C ASN A 20 -2.43 -18.19 -13.68
N ILE A 21 -2.53 -17.96 -12.36
CA ILE A 21 -2.76 -16.65 -11.76
C ILE A 21 -1.76 -15.60 -12.27
N TYR A 22 -0.52 -15.97 -12.46
CA TYR A 22 0.52 -15.06 -12.95
C TYR A 22 0.27 -14.61 -14.39
N LYS A 23 -0.19 -15.52 -15.23
CA LYS A 23 -0.54 -15.22 -16.62
C LYS A 23 -1.76 -14.30 -16.69
N ASP A 24 -2.80 -14.59 -15.90
CA ASP A 24 -4.00 -13.76 -15.83
C ASP A 24 -3.70 -12.34 -15.33
N ILE A 25 -2.89 -12.21 -14.27
CA ILE A 25 -2.46 -10.90 -13.77
C ILE A 25 -1.70 -10.15 -14.87
N ALA A 26 -0.75 -10.80 -15.53
CA ALA A 26 0.05 -10.18 -16.58
C ALA A 26 -0.81 -9.73 -17.77
N GLU A 27 -1.78 -10.54 -18.20
CA GLU A 27 -2.70 -10.22 -19.29
C GLU A 27 -3.64 -9.05 -18.95
N ARG A 28 -4.23 -9.06 -17.75
CA ARG A 28 -5.15 -8.00 -17.30
C ARG A 28 -4.48 -6.67 -17.04
N THR A 29 -3.24 -6.69 -16.59
CA THR A 29 -2.50 -5.49 -16.21
C THR A 29 -1.55 -5.02 -17.30
N GLN A 30 -1.52 -5.71 -18.44
CA GLN A 30 -0.52 -5.47 -19.50
C GLN A 30 0.92 -5.55 -18.98
N GLY A 31 1.14 -6.40 -17.97
CA GLY A 31 2.43 -6.58 -17.32
C GLY A 31 2.74 -5.60 -16.19
N ASP A 32 1.83 -4.68 -15.86
CA ASP A 32 2.01 -3.76 -14.73
C ASP A 32 1.26 -4.28 -13.49
N ILE A 33 1.96 -4.45 -12.37
CA ILE A 33 1.40 -4.90 -11.10
C ILE A 33 1.46 -3.77 -10.08
N TYR A 34 0.28 -3.27 -9.70
CA TYR A 34 0.13 -2.27 -8.65
C TYR A 34 -0.33 -2.94 -7.35
N VAL A 35 0.55 -2.99 -6.35
CA VAL A 35 0.26 -3.61 -5.06
C VAL A 35 -0.17 -2.53 -4.07
N GLY A 36 -1.46 -2.43 -3.82
CA GLY A 36 -2.00 -1.53 -2.81
C GLY A 36 -1.81 -2.12 -1.41
N VAL A 37 -1.10 -1.41 -0.55
CA VAL A 37 -0.86 -1.84 0.83
C VAL A 37 -1.79 -1.07 1.76
N VAL A 38 -2.80 -1.74 2.28
CA VAL A 38 -3.87 -1.14 3.07
C VAL A 38 -3.93 -1.76 4.48
N GLY A 39 -4.69 -1.13 5.35
CA GLY A 39 -4.85 -1.59 6.74
C GLY A 39 -4.98 -0.43 7.71
N PRO A 40 -5.18 -0.68 9.01
CA PRO A 40 -5.28 0.37 10.01
C PRO A 40 -4.03 1.26 10.05
N VAL A 41 -4.17 2.49 10.54
CA VAL A 41 -3.02 3.37 10.76
C VAL A 41 -1.99 2.71 11.68
N ARG A 42 -0.70 2.99 11.43
CA ARG A 42 0.43 2.50 12.27
C ARG A 42 0.61 0.99 12.35
N THR A 43 0.05 0.21 11.42
CA THR A 43 0.24 -1.25 11.36
C THR A 43 1.53 -1.67 10.65
N GLY A 44 2.39 -0.73 10.26
CA GLY A 44 3.67 -1.03 9.61
C GLY A 44 3.60 -1.15 8.08
N LYS A 45 2.57 -0.61 7.43
CA LYS A 45 2.41 -0.62 5.97
C LYS A 45 3.64 -0.07 5.25
N SER A 46 4.05 1.13 5.56
CA SER A 46 5.24 1.78 4.95
C SER A 46 6.53 1.03 5.27
N THR A 47 6.64 0.43 6.46
CA THR A 47 7.76 -0.44 6.83
C THR A 47 7.80 -1.71 5.97
N PHE A 48 6.63 -2.31 5.74
CA PHE A 48 6.51 -3.46 4.85
C PHE A 48 6.93 -3.10 3.42
N ILE A 49 6.38 -2.00 2.87
CA ILE A 49 6.72 -1.50 1.53
C ILE A 49 8.22 -1.33 1.40
N LYS A 50 8.85 -0.63 2.35
CA LYS A 50 10.30 -0.43 2.36
C LYS A 50 11.05 -1.75 2.33
N LYS A 51 10.73 -2.68 3.21
CA LYS A 51 11.39 -3.98 3.29
C LYS A 51 11.17 -4.83 2.05
N PHE A 52 9.96 -4.83 1.50
CA PHE A 52 9.65 -5.54 0.26
C PHE A 52 10.47 -4.99 -0.91
N MET A 53 10.51 -3.68 -1.06
CA MET A 53 11.30 -3.03 -2.10
C MET A 53 12.80 -3.30 -1.93
N ASP A 54 13.33 -3.15 -0.72
CA ASP A 54 14.76 -3.38 -0.42
C ASP A 54 15.21 -4.81 -0.72
N LEU A 55 14.37 -5.79 -0.41
CA LEU A 55 14.74 -7.21 -0.51
C LEU A 55 14.38 -7.84 -1.86
N MET A 56 13.27 -7.45 -2.46
CA MET A 56 12.69 -8.16 -3.59
C MET A 56 12.80 -7.42 -4.92
N VAL A 57 12.79 -6.09 -4.91
CA VAL A 57 12.71 -5.27 -6.13
C VAL A 57 14.04 -4.59 -6.43
N ILE A 58 14.57 -3.81 -5.51
CA ILE A 58 15.79 -3.01 -5.71
C ILE A 58 17.01 -3.85 -6.13
N PRO A 59 17.25 -5.05 -5.57
CA PRO A 59 18.37 -5.89 -6.01
C PRO A 59 18.30 -6.29 -7.48
N LYS A 60 17.10 -6.36 -8.04
CA LYS A 60 16.85 -6.78 -9.43
C LYS A 60 16.87 -5.64 -10.46
N ILE A 61 17.16 -4.43 -10.03
CA ILE A 61 17.29 -3.27 -10.92
C ILE A 61 18.71 -3.25 -11.49
N ASP A 62 18.84 -3.43 -12.78
CA ASP A 62 20.14 -3.44 -13.47
C ASP A 62 20.74 -2.03 -13.59
N ASN A 63 19.88 -1.03 -13.84
CA ASN A 63 20.32 0.35 -14.03
C ASN A 63 20.60 1.03 -12.68
N SER A 64 21.86 1.43 -12.47
CA SER A 64 22.31 2.05 -11.20
C SER A 64 21.55 3.35 -10.86
N PHE A 65 21.27 4.19 -11.84
CA PHE A 65 20.51 5.43 -11.67
C PHE A 65 19.08 5.18 -11.20
N LYS A 66 18.39 4.23 -11.87
CA LYS A 66 17.03 3.82 -11.46
C LYS A 66 17.03 3.19 -10.07
N LYS A 67 18.08 2.46 -9.75
CA LYS A 67 18.26 1.81 -8.45
C LYS A 67 18.41 2.83 -7.31
N GLU A 68 19.22 3.85 -7.49
CA GLU A 68 19.40 4.93 -6.51
C GLU A 68 18.09 5.72 -6.34
N ARG A 69 17.49 6.14 -7.46
CA ARG A 69 16.21 6.85 -7.42
C ARG A 69 15.14 6.05 -6.69
N ALA A 70 15.02 4.75 -6.97
CA ALA A 70 14.05 3.89 -6.28
C ALA A 70 14.31 3.82 -4.77
N LYS A 71 15.57 3.85 -4.31
CA LYS A 71 15.91 3.90 -2.89
C LYS A 71 15.51 5.21 -2.24
N ASP A 72 15.72 6.32 -2.92
CA ASP A 72 15.40 7.66 -2.42
C ASP A 72 13.88 7.86 -2.27
N GLU A 73 13.09 7.20 -3.11
CA GLU A 73 11.63 7.25 -3.10
C GLU A 73 10.99 6.31 -2.06
N LEU A 74 11.78 5.48 -1.36
CA LEU A 74 11.25 4.59 -0.32
C LEU A 74 10.66 5.37 0.86
N PRO A 75 9.58 4.85 1.46
CA PRO A 75 9.01 5.46 2.65
C PRO A 75 10.05 5.55 3.76
N GLN A 76 10.23 6.74 4.31
CA GLN A 76 11.04 6.90 5.51
C GLN A 76 10.23 6.37 6.70
N SER A 77 10.83 5.51 7.49
CA SER A 77 10.23 5.01 8.74
C SER A 77 10.14 6.16 9.73
N GLY A 78 9.01 6.87 9.70
CA GLY A 78 8.77 7.96 10.62
C GLY A 78 8.50 7.45 12.03
N SER A 79 9.37 7.77 12.97
CA SER A 79 9.07 7.69 14.41
C SER A 79 8.15 8.84 14.88
N GLY A 80 7.63 9.63 13.95
CA GLY A 80 6.81 10.80 14.20
C GLY A 80 5.46 10.47 14.84
N LYS A 81 5.07 11.27 15.81
CA LYS A 81 3.78 11.15 16.51
C LYS A 81 2.60 11.65 15.67
N SER A 82 2.83 12.44 14.64
CA SER A 82 1.81 13.01 13.76
C SER A 82 1.80 12.36 12.38
N ILE A 83 0.61 12.26 11.81
CA ILE A 83 0.38 11.79 10.47
C ILE A 83 0.21 13.05 9.60
N HIS A 84 1.01 13.17 8.54
CA HIS A 84 1.09 14.42 7.77
C HIS A 84 0.43 14.34 6.38
N THR A 85 0.17 13.15 5.85
CA THR A 85 -0.39 12.99 4.51
C THR A 85 -1.56 12.04 4.50
N THR A 86 -2.61 12.39 3.76
CA THR A 86 -3.80 11.54 3.54
C THR A 86 -3.80 10.92 2.16
N GLU A 87 -2.97 11.43 1.25
CA GLU A 87 -2.91 10.98 -0.13
C GLU A 87 -2.17 9.65 -0.29
N PRO A 88 -2.66 8.76 -1.13
CA PRO A 88 -1.92 7.58 -1.57
C PRO A 88 -0.62 7.98 -2.27
N LYS A 89 0.44 7.25 -2.00
CA LYS A 89 1.76 7.45 -2.63
C LYS A 89 2.16 6.22 -3.41
N PHE A 90 2.58 6.43 -4.65
CA PHE A 90 3.21 5.39 -5.45
C PHE A 90 4.68 5.25 -5.07
N VAL A 91 5.12 4.01 -4.85
CA VAL A 91 6.50 3.68 -4.43
C VAL A 91 7.06 2.57 -5.34
N PRO A 92 8.02 2.86 -6.16
CA PRO A 92 8.46 4.20 -6.58
C PRO A 92 7.44 4.89 -7.50
N ASN A 93 7.67 6.16 -7.82
CA ASN A 93 6.79 6.93 -8.72
C ASN A 93 6.66 6.32 -10.10
N GLU A 94 7.73 5.73 -10.64
CA GLU A 94 7.72 4.96 -11.87
C GLU A 94 7.78 3.47 -11.57
N ALA A 95 6.93 2.67 -12.23
CA ALA A 95 6.94 1.23 -12.08
C ALA A 95 8.28 0.62 -12.52
N ILE A 96 8.79 -0.32 -11.74
CA ILE A 96 10.08 -0.96 -11.97
C ILE A 96 9.87 -2.30 -12.63
N GLU A 97 10.52 -2.52 -13.78
CA GLU A 97 10.56 -3.82 -14.42
C GLU A 97 11.46 -4.77 -13.62
N ILE A 98 10.94 -5.92 -13.28
CA ILE A 98 11.67 -7.03 -12.66
C ILE A 98 11.42 -8.30 -13.46
N SER A 99 12.47 -9.15 -13.53
CA SER A 99 12.38 -10.47 -14.13
C SER A 99 12.27 -11.51 -13.03
N LEU A 100 11.28 -12.41 -13.12
CA LEU A 100 11.18 -13.55 -12.20
C LEU A 100 12.03 -14.73 -12.68
N ASN A 101 12.13 -14.90 -13.96
CA ASN A 101 13.00 -15.85 -14.66
C ASN A 101 13.31 -15.19 -16.00
N ASP A 102 14.12 -15.79 -16.85
CA ASP A 102 14.45 -15.24 -18.15
C ASP A 102 13.23 -15.03 -19.08
N GLU A 103 12.09 -15.64 -18.74
CA GLU A 103 10.88 -15.64 -19.57
C GLU A 103 9.78 -14.68 -19.09
N ILE A 104 9.75 -14.31 -17.80
CA ILE A 104 8.65 -13.52 -17.23
C ILE A 104 9.16 -12.16 -16.75
N LYS A 105 8.79 -11.11 -17.47
CA LYS A 105 9.04 -9.72 -17.08
C LYS A 105 7.72 -9.06 -16.71
N PHE A 106 7.74 -8.30 -15.63
CA PHE A 106 6.59 -7.47 -15.24
C PHE A 106 7.07 -6.23 -14.51
N LYS A 107 6.25 -5.21 -14.50
CA LYS A 107 6.54 -3.99 -13.77
C LYS A 107 5.80 -4.00 -12.44
N VAL A 108 6.51 -3.63 -11.38
CA VAL A 108 5.97 -3.56 -10.03
C VAL A 108 5.97 -2.13 -9.52
N ARG A 109 4.89 -1.79 -8.84
CA ARG A 109 4.71 -0.54 -8.13
C ARG A 109 3.91 -0.80 -6.87
N MET A 110 4.38 -0.30 -5.73
CA MET A 110 3.64 -0.33 -4.49
C MET A 110 2.80 0.94 -4.36
N VAL A 111 1.67 0.85 -3.70
CA VAL A 111 0.84 2.01 -3.35
C VAL A 111 0.70 2.04 -1.84
N ASP A 112 1.33 3.04 -1.23
CA ASP A 112 1.23 3.30 0.21
C ASP A 112 0.04 4.21 0.50
N CYS A 113 -0.65 3.97 1.59
CA CYS A 113 -1.69 4.84 2.10
C CYS A 113 -1.58 5.01 3.61
N VAL A 114 -2.23 6.05 4.12
CA VAL A 114 -2.31 6.31 5.56
C VAL A 114 -2.95 5.13 6.29
N GLY A 115 -3.98 4.56 5.72
CA GLY A 115 -4.81 3.53 6.33
C GLY A 115 -5.99 4.13 7.10
N TYR A 116 -6.95 3.31 7.43
CA TYR A 116 -8.16 3.74 8.13
C TYR A 116 -7.94 3.80 9.65
N ILE A 117 -8.75 4.63 10.31
CA ILE A 117 -8.71 4.81 11.76
C ILE A 117 -9.49 3.68 12.45
N VAL A 118 -8.89 3.11 13.48
CA VAL A 118 -9.57 2.16 14.38
C VAL A 118 -9.68 2.78 15.76
N LYS A 119 -10.65 2.29 16.55
CA LYS A 119 -10.86 2.77 17.91
C LYS A 119 -9.58 2.64 18.74
N GLY A 120 -9.15 3.76 19.34
CA GLY A 120 -7.92 3.82 20.12
C GLY A 120 -6.66 4.17 19.32
N ALA A 121 -6.77 4.45 18.01
CA ALA A 121 -5.67 5.01 17.25
C ALA A 121 -5.24 6.37 17.83
N LEU A 122 -3.96 6.71 17.67
CA LEU A 122 -3.40 7.98 18.16
C LEU A 122 -2.94 8.84 16.98
N GLY A 123 -3.03 10.17 17.15
CA GLY A 123 -2.41 11.15 16.25
C GLY A 123 -3.32 11.65 15.13
N TYR A 124 -4.63 11.40 15.20
CA TYR A 124 -5.63 11.95 14.30
C TYR A 124 -6.51 13.04 14.95
N LEU A 125 -6.35 13.22 16.26
CA LEU A 125 -7.06 14.27 17.01
C LEU A 125 -6.16 15.47 17.25
N GLU A 126 -6.78 16.64 17.26
CA GLU A 126 -6.21 17.90 17.69
C GLU A 126 -7.03 18.40 18.90
N GLY A 127 -6.50 18.16 20.11
CA GLY A 127 -7.29 18.25 21.32
C GLY A 127 -8.34 17.15 21.40
N GLU A 128 -9.63 17.51 21.57
CA GLU A 128 -10.76 16.59 21.60
C GLU A 128 -11.44 16.41 20.23
N ASN A 129 -11.06 17.22 19.23
CA ASN A 129 -11.69 17.23 17.93
C ASN A 129 -10.82 16.48 16.89
N SER A 130 -11.48 15.95 15.85
CA SER A 130 -10.80 15.43 14.69
C SER A 130 -9.99 16.51 14.01
N LYS A 131 -8.74 16.20 13.66
CA LYS A 131 -7.91 17.06 12.86
C LYS A 131 -8.53 17.25 11.48
N MET A 132 -8.71 18.50 11.04
CA MET A 132 -9.18 18.81 9.69
C MET A 132 -8.01 18.81 8.72
N VAL A 133 -8.24 18.30 7.51
CA VAL A 133 -7.19 18.16 6.49
C VAL A 133 -7.70 18.50 5.10
N HIS A 134 -6.84 19.10 4.30
CA HIS A 134 -7.05 19.23 2.86
C HIS A 134 -6.79 17.91 2.15
N THR A 135 -7.56 17.64 1.12
CA THR A 135 -7.37 16.48 0.24
C THR A 135 -7.51 16.93 -1.22
N PRO A 136 -6.91 16.21 -2.18
CA PRO A 136 -7.07 16.55 -3.60
C PRO A 136 -8.47 16.25 -4.15
N TRP A 137 -9.37 15.70 -3.33
CA TRP A 137 -10.70 15.26 -3.76
C TRP A 137 -11.80 16.26 -3.44
N TYR A 138 -11.51 17.24 -2.55
CA TYR A 138 -12.46 18.24 -2.11
C TYR A 138 -11.80 19.62 -2.02
N ASP A 139 -12.56 20.66 -2.33
CA ASP A 139 -12.11 22.06 -2.24
C ASP A 139 -12.21 22.63 -0.80
N TYR A 140 -12.64 21.79 0.16
CA TYR A 140 -12.80 22.13 1.57
C TYR A 140 -12.11 21.08 2.45
N GLU A 141 -11.81 21.46 3.68
CA GLU A 141 -11.23 20.56 4.67
C GLU A 141 -12.26 19.54 5.16
N ILE A 142 -11.82 18.31 5.34
CA ILE A 142 -12.62 17.22 5.89
C ILE A 142 -11.91 16.61 7.11
N PRO A 143 -12.64 15.90 8.01
CA PRO A 143 -12.03 15.17 9.10
C PRO A 143 -10.97 14.19 8.60
N PHE A 144 -9.88 14.07 9.35
CA PHE A 144 -8.77 13.18 8.98
C PHE A 144 -9.21 11.73 8.79
N GLU A 145 -10.11 11.23 9.63
CA GLU A 145 -10.65 9.88 9.53
C GLU A 145 -11.38 9.64 8.20
N ASP A 146 -12.18 10.61 7.75
CA ASP A 146 -12.89 10.54 6.47
C ASP A 146 -11.89 10.56 5.30
N ALA A 147 -10.89 11.43 5.37
CA ALA A 147 -9.82 11.50 4.38
C ALA A 147 -9.04 10.18 4.30
N ALA A 148 -8.73 9.58 5.44
CA ALA A 148 -8.01 8.32 5.55
C ALA A 148 -8.82 7.14 4.97
N GLU A 149 -10.14 7.11 5.23
CA GLU A 149 -11.04 6.11 4.64
C GLU A 149 -11.14 6.25 3.12
N ILE A 150 -11.37 7.48 2.64
CA ILE A 150 -11.44 7.78 1.20
C ILE A 150 -10.15 7.40 0.50
N GLY A 151 -8.99 7.80 1.04
CA GLY A 151 -7.69 7.44 0.49
C GLY A 151 -7.45 5.93 0.44
N THR A 152 -7.83 5.21 1.49
CA THR A 152 -7.73 3.74 1.53
C THR A 152 -8.65 3.09 0.48
N ARG A 153 -9.88 3.58 0.35
CA ARG A 153 -10.85 3.12 -0.65
C ARG A 153 -10.33 3.34 -2.08
N LYS A 154 -9.76 4.50 -2.36
CA LYS A 154 -9.16 4.81 -3.67
C LYS A 154 -7.98 3.90 -4.00
N VAL A 155 -7.12 3.59 -3.03
CA VAL A 155 -6.05 2.60 -3.24
C VAL A 155 -6.62 1.26 -3.69
N ILE A 156 -7.68 0.79 -3.05
CA ILE A 156 -8.28 -0.52 -3.36
C ILE A 156 -8.99 -0.52 -4.72
N GLN A 157 -9.77 0.52 -4.99
CA GLN A 157 -10.67 0.56 -6.14
C GLN A 157 -9.99 1.07 -7.41
N ASP A 158 -9.18 2.14 -7.28
CA ASP A 158 -8.72 2.91 -8.42
C ASP A 158 -7.23 2.66 -8.75
N HIS A 159 -6.41 2.26 -7.74
CA HIS A 159 -4.96 2.27 -7.88
C HIS A 159 -4.28 0.91 -7.74
N SER A 160 -5.02 -0.15 -7.43
CA SER A 160 -4.42 -1.45 -7.15
C SER A 160 -4.96 -2.56 -8.03
N THR A 161 -4.05 -3.38 -8.55
CA THR A 161 -4.40 -4.67 -9.19
C THR A 161 -4.42 -5.79 -8.16
N ILE A 162 -3.61 -5.66 -7.11
CA ILE A 162 -3.55 -6.58 -5.97
C ILE A 162 -3.63 -5.75 -4.69
N GLY A 163 -4.54 -6.12 -3.79
CA GLY A 163 -4.64 -5.54 -2.46
C GLY A 163 -3.96 -6.41 -1.40
N LEU A 164 -3.05 -5.80 -0.63
CA LEU A 164 -2.40 -6.41 0.52
C LEU A 164 -2.87 -5.74 1.80
N VAL A 165 -3.52 -6.50 2.68
CA VAL A 165 -3.97 -6.00 3.98
C VAL A 165 -2.94 -6.32 5.05
N ILE A 166 -2.39 -5.27 5.68
CA ILE A 166 -1.47 -5.40 6.81
C ILE A 166 -2.20 -5.00 8.09
N THR A 167 -2.18 -5.89 9.04
CA THR A 167 -2.78 -5.69 10.35
C THR A 167 -1.86 -6.18 11.46
N THR A 168 -2.10 -5.69 12.66
CA THR A 168 -1.46 -6.18 13.87
C THR A 168 -2.47 -6.95 14.73
N ASP A 169 -1.98 -7.72 15.68
CA ASP A 169 -2.83 -8.48 16.59
C ASP A 169 -3.84 -7.58 17.31
N GLY A 170 -5.12 -7.91 17.18
CA GLY A 170 -6.24 -7.19 17.77
C GLY A 170 -6.62 -5.85 17.11
N SER A 171 -5.83 -5.34 16.16
CA SER A 171 -6.08 -4.01 15.56
C SER A 171 -7.39 -3.91 14.78
N ILE A 172 -7.81 -4.98 14.13
CA ILE A 172 -9.04 -4.98 13.32
C ILE A 172 -10.26 -5.23 14.19
N THR A 173 -10.16 -6.14 15.15
CA THR A 173 -11.29 -6.60 15.94
C THR A 173 -11.50 -5.78 17.20
N GLY A 174 -10.51 -4.98 17.61
CA GLY A 174 -10.52 -4.28 18.90
C GLY A 174 -10.47 -5.22 20.11
N ILE A 175 -10.29 -6.51 19.90
CA ILE A 175 -10.18 -7.52 20.95
C ILE A 175 -8.71 -7.59 21.37
N LYS A 176 -8.44 -7.22 22.61
CA LYS A 176 -7.13 -7.48 23.22
C LYS A 176 -7.02 -8.98 23.48
N ARG A 177 -5.98 -9.61 22.98
CA ARG A 177 -5.56 -10.94 23.38
C ARG A 177 -4.90 -10.92 24.74
#